data_f570561cef401562b12d5f0bcf4c8f16
#
_entry.id   f570561cef401562b12d5f0bcf4c8f16
#
_cell.length_a   1.000
_cell.length_b   1.000
_cell.length_c   1.000
_cell.angle_alpha   90.00
_cell.angle_beta   90.00
_cell.angle_gamma   90.00
#
_symmetry.space_group_name_H-M   'P 1'
#
loop_
_entity.id
_entity.type
_entity.pdbx_description
1 polymer ?
#
loop_
_entity_poly.entity_id
_entity_poly.type
_entity_poly.pdbx_seq_one_letter_code
_entity_poly.pdbx_strand_id
1 'polypeptide(L)'
;MKKILLAALCLLLGIAHVSAQGHKGTIEITGDTRVSELVKKHIEFNERLRTVPGYRIQIAALSGPNSRNQAFELKGRFKESYPDVEVYIVFSEPNFRIKVGDFTSKLDAYVFMQKIKDTYPGTIVRENVYPVHLDWSGIVPETDADADM
;
A
#
# COMPACT_ATOMS: atom_id res chain seq x y z
N MET A 1 32.74 -28.03 -48.41
CA MET A 1 33.58 -26.96 -47.76
C MET A 1 32.79 -25.71 -47.45
N LYS A 2 32.01 -25.10 -48.37
CA LYS A 2 31.21 -23.86 -48.07
C LYS A 2 30.19 -24.02 -46.93
N LYS A 3 29.50 -25.20 -46.79
CA LYS A 3 28.53 -25.44 -45.71
C LYS A 3 29.15 -25.56 -44.31
N ILE A 4 30.38 -26.08 -44.24
CA ILE A 4 31.13 -26.21 -42.97
C ILE A 4 31.64 -24.81 -42.53
N LEU A 5 32.02 -23.96 -43.46
CA LEU A 5 32.48 -22.59 -43.22
C LEU A 5 31.32 -21.71 -42.71
N LEU A 6 30.12 -21.89 -43.25
CA LEU A 6 28.92 -21.19 -42.82
C LEU A 6 28.48 -21.62 -41.41
N ALA A 7 28.58 -22.91 -41.09
CA ALA A 7 28.26 -23.43 -39.76
C ALA A 7 29.26 -22.90 -38.70
N ALA A 8 30.54 -22.84 -39.02
CA ALA A 8 31.55 -22.30 -38.12
C ALA A 8 31.38 -20.79 -37.89
N LEU A 9 30.96 -20.03 -38.92
CA LEU A 9 30.65 -18.60 -38.79
C LEU A 9 29.42 -18.36 -37.90
N CYS A 10 28.36 -19.16 -38.01
CA CYS A 10 27.17 -19.08 -37.11
C CYS A 10 27.51 -19.41 -35.65
N LEU A 11 28.44 -20.37 -35.45
CA LEU A 11 28.88 -20.74 -34.10
C LEU A 11 29.68 -19.63 -33.43
N LEU A 12 30.52 -18.93 -34.18
CA LEU A 12 31.30 -17.78 -33.70
C LEU A 12 30.44 -16.55 -33.37
N LEU A 13 29.34 -16.32 -34.10
CA LEU A 13 28.39 -15.23 -33.84
C LEU A 13 27.50 -15.50 -32.63
N GLY A 14 27.28 -16.77 -32.24
CA GLY A 14 26.47 -17.15 -31.09
C GLY A 14 27.11 -16.89 -29.72
N ILE A 15 28.42 -16.68 -29.65
CA ILE A 15 29.15 -16.52 -28.38
C ILE A 15 29.19 -15.03 -27.92
N ALA A 16 28.77 -14.08 -28.77
CA ALA A 16 28.85 -12.65 -28.46
C ALA A 16 27.69 -12.08 -27.63
N HIS A 17 26.71 -12.89 -27.15
CA HIS A 17 25.49 -12.38 -26.54
C HIS A 17 25.38 -12.50 -25.02
N VAL A 18 26.47 -12.74 -24.30
CA VAL A 18 26.42 -12.89 -22.85
C VAL A 18 27.29 -11.83 -22.16
N SER A 19 26.85 -10.60 -22.12
CA SER A 19 27.36 -9.63 -21.13
C SER A 19 26.47 -8.39 -20.97
N ALA A 20 25.14 -8.58 -20.96
CA ALA A 20 24.23 -7.55 -20.48
C ALA A 20 23.78 -7.88 -19.06
N GLN A 21 24.72 -8.13 -18.15
CA GLN A 21 24.42 -8.18 -16.73
C GLN A 21 24.36 -6.74 -16.22
N GLY A 22 23.15 -6.37 -15.81
CA GLY A 22 22.84 -5.05 -15.29
C GLY A 22 23.82 -4.61 -14.20
N HIS A 23 24.49 -3.51 -14.46
CA HIS A 23 25.11 -2.75 -13.39
C HIS A 23 24.01 -2.36 -12.42
N LYS A 24 24.07 -2.88 -11.19
CA LYS A 24 23.33 -2.28 -10.08
C LYS A 24 23.83 -0.84 -9.99
N GLY A 25 23.02 0.09 -10.43
CA GLY A 25 23.34 1.50 -10.26
C GLY A 25 23.41 1.80 -8.77
N THR A 26 24.58 2.15 -8.28
CA THR A 26 24.72 2.71 -6.94
C THR A 26 24.23 4.14 -7.00
N ILE A 27 23.08 4.41 -6.36
CA ILE A 27 22.59 5.78 -6.21
C ILE A 27 23.38 6.38 -5.06
N GLU A 28 24.38 7.20 -5.37
CA GLU A 28 25.07 8.02 -4.41
C GLU A 28 24.20 9.25 -4.12
N ILE A 29 23.51 9.23 -2.98
CA ILE A 29 22.71 10.37 -2.51
C ILE A 29 23.67 11.34 -1.83
N THR A 30 24.24 12.26 -2.62
CA THR A 30 25.03 13.37 -2.10
C THR A 30 24.06 14.44 -1.57
N GLY A 31 23.70 14.36 -0.32
CA GLY A 31 22.82 15.30 0.36
C GLY A 31 23.50 15.95 1.56
N ASP A 32 23.01 17.12 1.97
CA ASP A 32 23.39 17.73 3.25
C ASP A 32 23.07 16.74 4.39
N THR A 33 24.00 16.53 5.32
CA THR A 33 23.83 15.69 6.53
C THR A 33 22.56 16.03 7.31
N ARG A 34 22.08 17.27 7.23
CA ARG A 34 20.81 17.71 7.81
C ARG A 34 19.59 17.02 7.18
N VAL A 35 19.65 16.73 5.88
CA VAL A 35 18.57 16.01 5.18
C VAL A 35 18.47 14.58 5.69
N SER A 36 19.60 13.91 5.86
CA SER A 36 19.64 12.55 6.42
C SER A 36 19.10 12.49 7.85
N GLU A 37 19.42 13.50 8.67
CA GLU A 37 18.88 13.61 10.05
C GLU A 37 17.37 13.90 10.05
N LEU A 38 16.88 14.75 9.16
CA LEU A 38 15.45 15.02 9.00
C LEU A 38 14.69 13.77 8.54
N VAL A 39 15.22 13.04 7.58
CA VAL A 39 14.63 11.78 7.10
C VAL A 39 14.56 10.76 8.23
N LYS A 40 15.64 10.60 9.01
CA LYS A 40 15.68 9.70 10.16
C LYS A 40 14.62 10.07 11.21
N LYS A 41 14.54 11.34 11.59
CA LYS A 41 13.50 11.84 12.51
C LYS A 41 12.09 11.63 11.96
N HIS A 42 11.90 11.77 10.64
CA HIS A 42 10.61 11.58 10.01
C HIS A 42 10.19 10.10 10.00
N ILE A 43 11.15 9.19 9.78
CA ILE A 43 10.93 7.75 9.87
C ILE A 43 10.54 7.37 11.31
N GLU A 44 11.33 7.79 12.32
CA GLU A 44 11.02 7.52 13.73
C GLU A 44 9.66 8.08 14.16
N PHE A 45 9.28 9.26 13.65
CA PHE A 45 7.98 9.84 13.92
C PHE A 45 6.85 9.02 13.28
N ASN A 46 7.02 8.60 12.04
CA ASN A 46 6.02 7.80 11.33
C ASN A 46 5.86 6.40 11.92
N GLU A 47 6.92 5.78 12.41
CA GLU A 47 6.87 4.49 13.12
C GLU A 47 6.04 4.57 14.42
N ARG A 48 6.01 5.74 15.07
CA ARG A 48 5.17 5.99 16.25
C ARG A 48 3.72 6.28 15.88
N LEU A 49 3.45 6.76 14.68
CA LEU A 49 2.12 7.00 14.18
C LEU A 49 1.49 5.67 13.75
N ARG A 50 0.54 5.18 14.54
CA ARG A 50 -0.23 3.99 14.19
C ARG A 50 -1.20 4.23 13.02
N THR A 51 -1.41 5.47 12.62
CA THR A 51 -2.35 5.85 11.58
C THR A 51 -1.75 6.89 10.65
N VAL A 52 -2.13 6.85 9.38
CA VAL A 52 -1.76 7.81 8.34
C VAL A 52 -2.99 8.45 7.73
N PRO A 53 -2.88 9.66 7.16
CA PRO A 53 -3.97 10.23 6.39
C PRO A 53 -4.36 9.32 5.23
N GLY A 54 -5.65 8.99 5.12
CA GLY A 54 -6.15 8.08 4.12
C GLY A 54 -7.65 8.23 3.89
N TYR A 55 -8.29 7.15 3.47
CA TYR A 55 -9.68 7.13 3.07
C TYR A 55 -10.40 5.88 3.56
N ARG A 56 -11.65 6.03 3.97
CA ARG A 56 -12.60 4.95 4.24
C ARG A 56 -13.85 5.14 3.42
N ILE A 57 -14.62 4.09 3.24
CA ILE A 57 -15.92 4.19 2.59
C ILE A 57 -16.99 4.10 3.67
N GLN A 58 -17.78 5.15 3.83
CA GLN A 58 -18.95 5.15 4.72
C GLN A 58 -20.11 4.52 3.97
N ILE A 59 -20.55 3.34 4.39
CA ILE A 59 -21.61 2.56 3.76
C ILE A 59 -22.99 2.80 4.38
N ALA A 60 -23.03 3.31 5.62
CA ALA A 60 -24.31 3.66 6.26
C ALA A 60 -24.13 4.73 7.34
N ALA A 61 -25.23 5.43 7.63
CA ALA A 61 -25.41 6.27 8.80
C ALA A 61 -26.80 5.98 9.37
N LEU A 62 -26.85 5.33 10.51
CA LEU A 62 -28.08 4.84 11.13
C LEU A 62 -28.41 5.65 12.37
N SER A 63 -29.67 6.07 12.49
CA SER A 63 -30.19 6.82 13.64
C SER A 63 -31.44 6.16 14.22
N GLY A 64 -31.77 6.53 15.47
CA GLY A 64 -32.99 6.04 16.16
C GLY A 64 -32.72 4.92 17.15
N PRO A 65 -33.78 4.40 17.81
CA PRO A 65 -33.67 3.56 19.01
C PRO A 65 -32.93 2.24 18.81
N ASN A 66 -32.94 1.68 17.59
CA ASN A 66 -32.31 0.38 17.29
C ASN A 66 -31.07 0.49 16.37
N SER A 67 -30.62 1.70 16.14
CA SER A 67 -29.50 1.97 15.19
C SER A 67 -28.20 1.25 15.55
N ARG A 68 -27.94 1.06 16.84
CA ARG A 68 -26.76 0.30 17.29
C ARG A 68 -26.81 -1.16 16.84
N ASN A 69 -27.92 -1.86 17.07
CA ASN A 69 -28.05 -3.26 16.70
C ASN A 69 -28.01 -3.43 15.19
N GLN A 70 -28.69 -2.55 14.44
CA GLN A 70 -28.64 -2.53 12.98
C GLN A 70 -27.21 -2.30 12.46
N ALA A 71 -26.40 -1.47 13.13
CA ALA A 71 -25.01 -1.25 12.77
C ALA A 71 -24.15 -2.52 12.93
N PHE A 72 -24.37 -3.27 14.04
CA PHE A 72 -23.65 -4.54 14.26
C PHE A 72 -24.10 -5.64 13.29
N GLU A 73 -25.37 -5.73 12.96
CA GLU A 73 -25.89 -6.65 11.96
C GLU A 73 -25.30 -6.34 10.56
N LEU A 74 -25.25 -5.05 10.19
CA LEU A 74 -24.64 -4.62 8.94
C LEU A 74 -23.15 -4.95 8.89
N LYS A 75 -22.43 -4.73 10.00
CA LYS A 75 -21.03 -5.15 10.13
C LYS A 75 -20.85 -6.65 9.92
N GLY A 76 -21.70 -7.48 10.54
CA GLY A 76 -21.65 -8.95 10.38
C GLY A 76 -21.82 -9.35 8.94
N ARG A 77 -22.90 -8.90 8.29
CA ARG A 77 -23.19 -9.19 6.87
C ARG A 77 -22.07 -8.73 5.93
N PHE A 78 -21.49 -7.56 6.21
CA PHE A 78 -20.38 -7.07 5.40
C PHE A 78 -19.14 -7.95 5.54
N LYS A 79 -18.78 -8.35 6.78
CA LYS A 79 -17.62 -9.22 7.04
C LYS A 79 -17.79 -10.63 6.47
N GLU A 80 -19.02 -11.16 6.34
CA GLU A 80 -19.29 -12.42 5.63
C GLU A 80 -18.96 -12.34 4.14
N SER A 81 -19.25 -11.19 3.52
CA SER A 81 -18.98 -10.97 2.09
C SER A 81 -17.54 -10.54 1.80
N TYR A 82 -16.91 -9.82 2.74
CA TYR A 82 -15.59 -9.23 2.62
C TYR A 82 -14.78 -9.41 3.92
N PRO A 83 -14.31 -10.63 4.22
CA PRO A 83 -13.65 -10.96 5.50
C PRO A 83 -12.34 -10.18 5.72
N ASP A 84 -11.62 -9.88 4.64
CA ASP A 84 -10.32 -9.20 4.68
C ASP A 84 -10.43 -7.67 4.86
N VAL A 85 -11.64 -7.12 4.74
CA VAL A 85 -11.86 -5.66 4.83
C VAL A 85 -12.31 -5.29 6.24
N GLU A 86 -11.59 -4.38 6.89
CA GLU A 86 -11.97 -3.92 8.23
C GLU A 86 -13.24 -3.07 8.23
N VAL A 87 -14.05 -3.25 9.29
CA VAL A 87 -15.33 -2.54 9.46
C VAL A 87 -15.36 -1.81 10.80
N TYR A 88 -15.57 -0.52 10.73
CA TYR A 88 -15.60 0.41 11.85
C TYR A 88 -17.02 0.91 12.09
N ILE A 89 -17.47 0.85 13.34
CA ILE A 89 -18.71 1.48 13.79
C ILE A 89 -18.30 2.68 14.63
N VAL A 90 -18.63 3.89 14.18
CA VAL A 90 -18.33 5.13 14.86
C VAL A 90 -19.62 5.82 15.24
N PHE A 91 -19.80 6.08 16.54
CA PHE A 91 -20.90 6.91 16.99
C PHE A 91 -20.53 8.39 16.79
N SER A 92 -21.33 9.08 16.02
CA SER A 92 -21.24 10.52 15.78
C SER A 92 -22.65 11.06 15.87
N GLU A 93 -22.97 11.58 17.04
CA GLU A 93 -24.32 11.99 17.46
C GLU A 93 -25.08 12.73 16.34
N PRO A 94 -26.31 12.33 16.02
CA PRO A 94 -27.10 11.25 16.61
C PRO A 94 -26.94 9.87 15.90
N ASN A 95 -25.95 9.69 15.00
CA ASN A 95 -25.86 8.57 14.08
C ASN A 95 -24.75 7.59 14.44
N PHE A 96 -25.00 6.29 14.23
CA PHE A 96 -23.98 5.28 14.08
C PHE A 96 -23.54 5.23 12.60
N ARG A 97 -22.29 5.59 12.35
CA ARG A 97 -21.69 5.56 11.01
C ARG A 97 -20.89 4.29 10.83
N ILE A 98 -21.18 3.56 9.78
CA ILE A 98 -20.48 2.34 9.43
C ILE A 98 -19.50 2.66 8.28
N LYS A 99 -18.21 2.46 8.53
CA LYS A 99 -17.13 2.73 7.61
C LYS A 99 -16.34 1.47 7.34
N VAL A 100 -15.87 1.28 6.12
CA VAL A 100 -15.14 0.08 5.69
C VAL A 100 -13.85 0.43 4.98
N GLY A 101 -12.85 -0.43 5.17
CA GLY A 101 -11.54 -0.38 4.55
C GLY A 101 -10.62 0.71 5.11
N ASP A 102 -9.33 0.48 4.92
CA ASP A 102 -8.25 1.41 5.25
C ASP A 102 -7.43 1.65 3.98
N PHE A 103 -7.82 2.67 3.19
CA PHE A 103 -7.19 2.98 1.91
C PHE A 103 -6.25 4.17 2.07
N THR A 104 -5.01 4.02 1.65
CA THR A 104 -4.03 5.12 1.64
C THR A 104 -4.22 6.02 0.41
N SER A 105 -4.82 5.49 -0.66
CA SER A 105 -5.13 6.20 -1.90
C SER A 105 -6.64 6.38 -2.08
N LYS A 106 -7.05 7.56 -2.56
CA LYS A 106 -8.45 7.83 -2.94
C LYS A 106 -8.89 6.96 -4.12
N LEU A 107 -7.96 6.63 -5.01
CA LEU A 107 -8.24 5.79 -6.18
C LEU A 107 -8.60 4.37 -5.74
N ASP A 108 -7.84 3.78 -4.81
CA ASP A 108 -8.12 2.44 -4.30
C ASP A 108 -9.47 2.37 -3.57
N ALA A 109 -9.76 3.40 -2.76
CA ALA A 109 -11.07 3.55 -2.14
C ALA A 109 -12.19 3.64 -3.19
N TYR A 110 -11.98 4.37 -4.28
CA TYR A 110 -12.96 4.49 -5.36
C TYR A 110 -13.17 3.17 -6.10
N VAL A 111 -12.10 2.48 -6.46
CA VAL A 111 -12.17 1.16 -7.12
C VAL A 111 -12.94 0.17 -6.26
N PHE A 112 -12.62 0.11 -4.97
CA PHE A 112 -13.33 -0.77 -4.04
C PHE A 112 -14.80 -0.36 -3.87
N MET A 113 -15.08 0.94 -3.75
CA MET A 113 -16.45 1.46 -3.68
C MET A 113 -17.27 1.04 -4.90
N GLN A 114 -16.70 1.10 -6.11
CA GLN A 114 -17.38 0.64 -7.34
C GLN A 114 -17.70 -0.86 -7.31
N LYS A 115 -16.83 -1.66 -6.67
CA LYS A 115 -17.03 -3.10 -6.52
C LYS A 115 -18.22 -3.44 -5.60
N ILE A 116 -18.44 -2.64 -4.55
CA ILE A 116 -19.46 -2.93 -3.53
C ILE A 116 -20.76 -2.14 -3.73
N LYS A 117 -20.81 -1.13 -4.61
CA LYS A 117 -21.87 -0.12 -4.72
C LYS A 117 -23.29 -0.69 -4.89
N ASP A 118 -23.41 -1.83 -5.56
CA ASP A 118 -24.71 -2.43 -5.84
C ASP A 118 -25.38 -3.02 -4.58
N THR A 119 -24.58 -3.48 -3.63
CA THR A 119 -25.04 -4.05 -2.36
C THR A 119 -24.90 -3.06 -1.20
N TYR A 120 -23.81 -2.29 -1.21
CA TYR A 120 -23.46 -1.33 -0.18
C TYR A 120 -23.13 0.03 -0.81
N PRO A 121 -24.14 0.84 -1.11
CA PRO A 121 -23.90 2.20 -1.60
C PRO A 121 -23.16 3.00 -0.53
N GLY A 122 -22.17 3.78 -0.94
CA GLY A 122 -21.33 4.47 0.04
C GLY A 122 -20.69 5.74 -0.48
N THR A 123 -20.03 6.44 0.42
CA THR A 123 -19.30 7.67 0.14
C THR A 123 -17.87 7.56 0.68
N ILE A 124 -16.89 8.05 -0.09
CA ILE A 124 -15.49 8.11 0.35
C ILE A 124 -15.32 9.24 1.34
N VAL A 125 -14.77 8.92 2.51
CA VAL A 125 -14.48 9.86 3.60
C VAL A 125 -12.97 9.92 3.82
N ARG A 126 -12.40 11.12 3.94
CA ARG A 126 -11.00 11.28 4.31
C ARG A 126 -10.87 11.27 5.83
N GLU A 127 -10.02 10.39 6.35
CA GLU A 127 -9.69 10.30 7.79
C GLU A 127 -8.36 9.56 7.99
N ASN A 128 -7.91 9.47 9.23
CA ASN A 128 -6.74 8.67 9.54
C ASN A 128 -7.09 7.18 9.47
N VAL A 129 -6.29 6.42 8.74
CA VAL A 129 -6.44 4.98 8.52
C VAL A 129 -5.23 4.22 9.06
N TYR A 130 -5.42 2.95 9.38
CA TYR A 130 -4.30 2.06 9.68
C TYR A 130 -3.67 1.63 8.36
N PRO A 131 -2.39 1.97 8.08
CA PRO A 131 -1.76 1.50 6.86
C PRO A 131 -1.73 -0.03 6.90
N VAL A 132 -2.27 -0.67 5.88
CA VAL A 132 -1.96 -2.07 5.60
C VAL A 132 -0.44 -2.11 5.44
N HIS A 133 0.23 -2.97 6.19
CA HIS A 133 1.68 -3.08 6.29
C HIS A 133 2.35 -2.86 4.93
N LEU A 134 2.84 -1.66 4.71
CA LEU A 134 3.84 -1.42 3.68
C LEU A 134 5.14 -1.98 4.27
N ASP A 135 5.54 -3.13 3.79
CA ASP A 135 6.86 -3.68 4.11
C ASP A 135 7.92 -2.80 3.46
N TRP A 136 8.47 -1.90 4.24
CA TRP A 136 9.54 -0.99 3.82
C TRP A 136 10.93 -1.65 3.87
N SER A 137 11.03 -2.92 4.30
CA SER A 137 12.31 -3.61 4.46
C SER A 137 13.13 -3.73 3.18
N GLY A 138 12.49 -3.62 2.00
CA GLY A 138 13.16 -3.64 0.70
C GLY A 138 13.52 -2.24 0.13
N ILE A 139 13.14 -1.16 0.80
CA ILE A 139 13.28 0.22 0.27
C ILE A 139 14.32 1.01 1.08
N VAL A 140 14.61 0.61 2.31
CA VAL A 140 15.66 1.25 3.11
C VAL A 140 17.01 0.77 2.58
N PRO A 141 17.86 1.63 1.99
CA PRO A 141 19.23 1.23 1.66
C PRO A 141 19.92 0.85 2.98
N GLU A 142 20.54 -0.33 3.02
CA GLU A 142 21.46 -0.68 4.09
C GLU A 142 22.48 0.46 4.20
N THR A 143 22.38 1.25 5.24
CA THR A 143 23.44 2.21 5.58
C THR A 143 24.57 1.36 6.11
N ASP A 144 25.68 1.30 5.37
CA ASP A 144 26.96 0.76 5.81
C ASP A 144 27.43 1.52 7.06
N ALA A 145 26.85 1.17 8.22
CA ALA A 145 27.20 1.77 9.51
C ALA A 145 28.43 1.09 10.13
N ASP A 146 29.06 0.13 9.42
CA ASP A 146 30.17 -0.69 9.94
C ASP A 146 31.51 -0.46 9.20
N ALA A 147 31.68 0.66 8.49
CA ALA A 147 32.90 0.91 7.75
C ALA A 147 33.95 1.79 8.49
N ASP A 148 33.75 2.10 9.76
CA ASP A 148 34.75 2.82 10.57
C ASP A 148 34.89 2.23 11.98
N MET A 149 35.60 1.10 12.05
CA MET A 149 36.37 0.68 13.22
C MET A 149 37.71 0.11 12.83
#